data_0e00949de703b5c4f9caa43606376d01
#
_entry.id   0e00949de703b5c4f9caa43606376d01
#
_cell.length_a   1.000
_cell.length_b   1.000
_cell.length_c   1.000
_cell.angle_alpha   90.00
_cell.angle_beta   90.00
_cell.angle_gamma   90.00
#
_symmetry.space_group_name_H-M   'P 1'
#
loop_
_entity.id
_entity.type
_entity.pdbx_description
1 polymer ?
#
loop_
_entity_poly.entity_id
_entity_poly.type
_entity_poly.pdbx_seq_one_letter_code
_entity_poly.pdbx_strand_id
1 'polypeptide(L)'
;KQRWIIDEEAAAVVRRIFRMVIDGKGVYQIADILSVEKVLCPSAYLAAKGVGNRRNSKFEDPYRWWGTMVSYILARVEYMGHTVNFKTFKTCYRDKHRKQAPKEDWKIFENTHEAIIDKTTWETAQKLRRTIRRGDRNKEPNPLTGLLYCSECGAKMYNERSDGDAYHKTPKDNYVCASYRKKTTSCTIHFIRTEIVRDLILDALRNVATYARANKEDFEQLVMQTTSDARKRSLQSGRTELDRIMRRTNELDTLLQKLYEDYAL
;
A
#
# COMPACT_ATOMS: atom_id res chain seq x y z
N LYS A 1 22.54 25.67 7.53
CA LYS A 1 21.27 24.99 7.15
C LYS A 1 21.39 23.54 7.55
N GLN A 2 20.47 23.03 8.39
CA GLN A 2 20.41 21.60 8.73
C GLN A 2 20.01 20.83 7.45
N ARG A 3 20.82 19.83 7.07
CA ARG A 3 20.58 18.98 5.90
C ARG A 3 20.28 17.56 6.39
N TRP A 4 19.27 16.94 5.83
CA TRP A 4 18.99 15.52 6.08
C TRP A 4 20.08 14.67 5.42
N ILE A 5 20.59 13.71 6.16
CA ILE A 5 21.60 12.75 5.67
C ILE A 5 21.01 11.36 5.82
N ILE A 6 21.12 10.55 4.76
CA ILE A 6 20.65 9.16 4.78
C ILE A 6 21.59 8.34 5.65
N ASP A 7 21.00 7.60 6.59
CA ASP A 7 21.68 6.53 7.32
C ASP A 7 21.55 5.26 6.49
N GLU A 8 22.58 4.89 5.75
CA GLU A 8 22.54 3.78 4.80
C GLU A 8 22.22 2.42 5.44
N GLU A 9 22.66 2.19 6.68
CA GLU A 9 22.36 0.96 7.40
C GLU A 9 20.86 0.85 7.69
N ALA A 10 20.23 1.91 8.19
CA ALA A 10 18.79 1.97 8.40
C ALA A 10 18.03 1.98 7.07
N ALA A 11 18.53 2.68 6.07
CA ALA A 11 17.92 2.75 4.73
C ALA A 11 17.89 1.38 4.04
N ALA A 12 18.91 0.55 4.20
CA ALA A 12 18.94 -0.82 3.67
C ALA A 12 17.80 -1.67 4.25
N VAL A 13 17.51 -1.54 5.55
CA VAL A 13 16.38 -2.24 6.19
C VAL A 13 15.05 -1.74 5.64
N VAL A 14 14.90 -0.41 5.45
CA VAL A 14 13.68 0.17 4.87
C VAL A 14 13.45 -0.33 3.45
N ARG A 15 14.47 -0.26 2.58
CA ARG A 15 14.39 -0.78 1.19
C ARG A 15 14.01 -2.26 1.17
N ARG A 16 14.57 -3.06 2.08
CA ARG A 16 14.26 -4.48 2.22
C ARG A 16 12.79 -4.72 2.63
N ILE A 17 12.26 -3.94 3.58
CA ILE A 17 10.86 -4.02 3.99
C ILE A 17 9.94 -3.76 2.79
N PHE A 18 10.20 -2.71 1.99
CA PHE A 18 9.41 -2.41 0.80
C PHE A 18 9.48 -3.53 -0.24
N ARG A 19 10.66 -4.11 -0.48
CA ARG A 19 10.84 -5.25 -1.38
C ARG A 19 10.02 -6.47 -0.92
N MET A 20 10.08 -6.82 0.37
CA MET A 20 9.31 -7.94 0.91
C MET A 20 7.79 -7.74 0.76
N VAL A 21 7.28 -6.51 0.82
CA VAL A 21 5.86 -6.22 0.55
C VAL A 21 5.53 -6.45 -0.93
N ILE A 22 6.41 -6.04 -1.84
CA ILE A 22 6.25 -6.27 -3.29
C ILE A 22 6.27 -7.76 -3.58
N ASP A 23 7.13 -8.53 -2.91
CA ASP A 23 7.20 -10.00 -2.97
C ASP A 23 5.97 -10.67 -2.34
N GLY A 24 5.01 -9.89 -1.83
CA GLY A 24 3.73 -10.37 -1.33
C GLY A 24 3.68 -10.74 0.15
N LYS A 25 4.74 -10.47 0.93
CA LYS A 25 4.74 -10.75 2.36
C LYS A 25 3.89 -9.76 3.14
N GLY A 26 3.14 -10.27 4.11
CA GLY A 26 2.34 -9.45 5.03
C GLY A 26 3.21 -8.79 6.11
N VAL A 27 2.70 -7.70 6.72
CA VAL A 27 3.45 -6.92 7.73
C VAL A 27 3.88 -7.74 8.95
N TYR A 28 3.08 -8.73 9.37
CA TYR A 28 3.44 -9.63 10.47
C TYR A 28 4.52 -10.63 10.07
N GLN A 29 4.46 -11.18 8.85
CA GLN A 29 5.49 -12.07 8.32
C GLN A 29 6.84 -11.36 8.18
N ILE A 30 6.81 -10.09 7.72
CA ILE A 30 8.02 -9.25 7.63
C ILE A 30 8.61 -9.02 9.02
N ALA A 31 7.76 -8.70 10.01
CA ALA A 31 8.20 -8.51 11.39
C ALA A 31 8.84 -9.78 11.97
N ASP A 32 8.24 -10.96 11.74
CA ASP A 32 8.78 -12.25 12.17
C ASP A 32 10.12 -12.55 11.51
N ILE A 33 10.27 -12.31 10.20
CA ILE A 33 11.53 -12.50 9.46
C ILE A 33 12.63 -11.63 10.06
N LEU A 34 12.37 -10.33 10.24
CA LEU A 34 13.35 -9.40 10.80
C LEU A 34 13.74 -9.75 12.25
N SER A 35 12.79 -10.27 13.05
CA SER A 35 13.06 -10.73 14.41
C SER A 35 13.93 -11.99 14.44
N VAL A 36 13.63 -12.98 13.60
CA VAL A 36 14.39 -14.23 13.49
C VAL A 36 15.83 -13.97 13.02
N GLU A 37 15.98 -13.06 12.08
CA GLU A 37 17.31 -12.65 11.56
C GLU A 37 18.08 -11.71 12.51
N LYS A 38 17.52 -11.39 13.68
CA LYS A 38 18.12 -10.50 14.67
C LYS A 38 18.50 -9.13 14.09
N VAL A 39 17.61 -8.55 13.29
CA VAL A 39 17.73 -7.16 12.85
C VAL A 39 17.27 -6.26 14.00
N LEU A 40 18.06 -5.25 14.38
CA LEU A 40 17.67 -4.31 15.45
C LEU A 40 16.37 -3.59 15.08
N CYS A 41 15.41 -3.54 16.00
CA CYS A 41 14.22 -2.73 15.81
C CYS A 41 14.56 -1.23 15.83
N PRO A 42 13.77 -0.33 15.23
CA PRO A 42 14.14 1.08 15.08
C PRO A 42 14.52 1.78 16.39
N SER A 43 13.83 1.48 17.48
CA SER A 43 14.11 2.08 18.78
C SER A 43 15.43 1.58 19.38
N ALA A 44 15.72 0.28 19.25
CA ALA A 44 16.96 -0.32 19.72
C ALA A 44 18.16 0.13 18.87
N TYR A 45 17.97 0.28 17.56
CA TYR A 45 18.97 0.83 16.66
C TYR A 45 19.38 2.25 17.02
N LEU A 46 18.41 3.14 17.26
CA LEU A 46 18.69 4.51 17.69
C LEU A 46 19.37 4.56 19.07
N ALA A 47 18.97 3.67 19.99
CA ALA A 47 19.61 3.57 21.30
C ALA A 47 21.08 3.11 21.19
N ALA A 48 21.36 2.13 20.35
CA ALA A 48 22.72 1.64 20.08
C ALA A 48 23.63 2.74 19.49
N LYS A 49 23.06 3.62 18.65
CA LYS A 49 23.77 4.81 18.13
C LYS A 49 23.82 5.99 19.11
N GLY A 50 23.22 5.88 20.28
CA GLY A 50 23.17 6.98 21.26
C GLY A 50 22.33 8.18 20.83
N VAL A 51 21.39 8.00 19.90
CA VAL A 51 20.61 9.06 19.26
C VAL A 51 19.13 8.97 19.66
N GLY A 52 18.47 10.11 19.71
CA GLY A 52 17.02 10.22 19.95
C GLY A 52 16.59 10.12 21.40
N ASN A 53 15.29 10.13 21.63
CA ASN A 53 14.68 10.17 22.97
C ASN A 53 14.85 8.87 23.76
N ARG A 54 15.24 7.77 23.10
CA ARG A 54 15.41 6.44 23.71
C ARG A 54 16.88 6.00 23.81
N ARG A 55 17.84 6.94 23.68
CA ARG A 55 19.28 6.68 23.71
C ARG A 55 19.77 5.91 24.97
N ASN A 56 19.05 6.03 26.07
CA ASN A 56 19.40 5.38 27.35
C ASN A 56 18.42 4.24 27.69
N SER A 57 17.53 3.84 26.78
CA SER A 57 16.56 2.78 27.05
C SER A 57 17.23 1.41 26.96
N LYS A 58 16.95 0.56 27.96
CA LYS A 58 17.31 -0.86 27.92
C LYS A 58 16.13 -1.63 27.30
N PHE A 59 16.44 -2.56 26.42
CA PHE A 59 15.47 -3.42 25.74
C PHE A 59 15.69 -4.85 26.23
N GLU A 60 14.62 -5.54 26.63
CA GLU A 60 14.65 -6.97 26.93
C GLU A 60 14.96 -7.78 25.66
N ASP A 61 14.32 -7.39 24.56
CA ASP A 61 14.57 -7.96 23.23
C ASP A 61 14.73 -6.84 22.20
N PRO A 62 15.96 -6.46 21.84
CA PRO A 62 16.24 -5.40 20.88
C PRO A 62 15.89 -5.80 19.43
N TYR A 63 15.66 -7.09 19.16
CA TYR A 63 15.38 -7.63 17.84
C TYR A 63 13.87 -7.87 17.61
N ARG A 64 13.05 -7.55 18.59
CA ARG A 64 11.61 -7.78 18.50
C ARG A 64 10.94 -6.75 17.60
N TRP A 65 10.51 -7.20 16.45
CA TRP A 65 9.70 -6.42 15.52
C TRP A 65 8.22 -6.71 15.70
N TRP A 66 7.40 -5.68 15.50
CA TRP A 66 5.95 -5.80 15.50
C TRP A 66 5.41 -5.43 14.12
N GLY A 67 4.35 -6.10 13.67
CA GLY A 67 3.67 -5.77 12.41
C GLY A 67 3.23 -4.30 12.33
N THR A 68 2.91 -3.68 13.48
CA THR A 68 2.61 -2.25 13.58
C THR A 68 3.82 -1.38 13.23
N MET A 69 5.04 -1.73 13.65
CA MET A 69 6.26 -1.00 13.30
C MET A 69 6.49 -1.03 11.78
N VAL A 70 6.37 -2.22 11.18
CA VAL A 70 6.47 -2.39 9.73
C VAL A 70 5.39 -1.57 9.01
N SER A 71 4.15 -1.59 9.52
CA SER A 71 3.05 -0.80 8.95
C SER A 71 3.32 0.70 9.01
N TYR A 72 3.88 1.21 10.10
CA TYR A 72 4.27 2.62 10.23
C TYR A 72 5.40 3.01 9.26
N ILE A 73 6.40 2.16 9.08
CA ILE A 73 7.49 2.39 8.12
C ILE A 73 6.89 2.51 6.71
N LEU A 74 6.06 1.55 6.32
CA LEU A 74 5.45 1.53 4.99
C LEU A 74 4.49 2.69 4.72
N ALA A 75 3.93 3.33 5.75
CA ALA A 75 3.00 4.45 5.61
C ALA A 75 3.68 5.82 5.45
N ARG A 76 5.00 5.90 5.66
CA ARG A 76 5.72 7.17 5.68
C ARG A 76 6.12 7.62 4.29
N VAL A 77 5.54 8.71 3.84
CA VAL A 77 5.87 9.37 2.57
C VAL A 77 7.24 10.05 2.61
N GLU A 78 7.79 10.28 3.79
CA GLU A 78 9.12 10.86 3.98
C GLU A 78 10.22 10.03 3.34
N TYR A 79 10.03 8.72 3.19
CA TYR A 79 11.01 7.87 2.50
C TYR A 79 11.11 8.14 0.99
N MET A 80 10.12 8.87 0.42
CA MET A 80 10.19 9.37 -0.97
C MET A 80 10.92 10.73 -1.11
N GLY A 81 11.58 11.21 -0.06
CA GLY A 81 12.26 12.51 -0.07
C GLY A 81 11.36 13.69 0.27
N HIS A 82 10.19 13.46 0.85
CA HIS A 82 9.22 14.50 1.19
C HIS A 82 9.27 14.85 2.67
N THR A 83 9.02 16.10 3.03
CA THR A 83 8.79 16.51 4.42
C THR A 83 7.30 16.72 4.65
N VAL A 84 6.75 16.13 5.73
CA VAL A 84 5.33 16.25 6.06
C VAL A 84 5.17 16.94 7.41
N ASN A 85 4.46 18.05 7.40
CA ASN A 85 4.12 18.84 8.58
C ASN A 85 2.62 18.71 8.92
N PHE A 86 2.25 19.16 10.12
CA PHE A 86 0.87 19.18 10.63
C PHE A 86 0.18 17.81 10.74
N LYS A 87 0.97 16.74 10.93
CA LYS A 87 0.42 15.38 11.18
C LYS A 87 -0.35 15.27 12.49
N THR A 88 -0.06 16.15 13.45
CA THR A 88 -0.70 16.15 14.76
C THR A 88 -1.01 17.58 15.19
N PHE A 89 -2.10 17.74 15.92
CA PHE A 89 -2.50 19.01 16.50
C PHE A 89 -2.90 18.86 17.98
N LYS A 90 -2.91 19.96 18.71
CA LYS A 90 -3.50 20.05 20.03
C LYS A 90 -4.77 20.89 19.93
N THR A 91 -5.86 20.43 20.55
CA THR A 91 -7.14 21.19 20.57
C THR A 91 -7.00 22.48 21.42
N CYS A 92 -6.20 22.39 22.47
CA CYS A 92 -5.90 23.51 23.37
C CYS A 92 -4.43 23.43 23.81
N TYR A 93 -3.83 24.57 24.18
CA TYR A 93 -2.46 24.59 24.69
C TYR A 93 -2.28 23.77 25.99
N ARG A 94 -3.36 23.59 26.76
CA ARG A 94 -3.39 22.78 27.99
C ARG A 94 -3.47 21.28 27.76
N ASP A 95 -3.82 20.86 26.53
CA ASP A 95 -3.90 19.43 26.20
C ASP A 95 -2.53 18.76 26.32
N LYS A 96 -2.44 17.74 27.18
CA LYS A 96 -1.22 16.92 27.32
C LYS A 96 -1.00 16.01 26.11
N HIS A 97 -2.07 15.61 25.42
CA HIS A 97 -2.02 14.67 24.30
C HIS A 97 -2.23 15.36 22.95
N ARG A 98 -1.43 14.98 21.97
CA ARG A 98 -1.64 15.39 20.58
C ARG A 98 -2.60 14.44 19.90
N LYS A 99 -3.54 14.97 19.12
CA LYS A 99 -4.45 14.22 18.27
C LYS A 99 -3.87 14.13 16.86
N GLN A 100 -4.16 13.04 16.16
CA GLN A 100 -3.81 12.90 14.74
C GLN A 100 -4.67 13.86 13.91
N ALA A 101 -4.02 14.61 13.04
CA ALA A 101 -4.71 15.44 12.07
C ALA A 101 -5.23 14.58 10.89
N PRO A 102 -6.38 14.93 10.31
CA PRO A 102 -6.80 14.36 9.02
C PRO A 102 -5.70 14.52 7.97
N LYS A 103 -5.62 13.58 7.02
CA LYS A 103 -4.56 13.63 5.99
C LYS A 103 -4.68 14.85 5.08
N GLU A 104 -5.88 15.39 4.95
CA GLU A 104 -6.17 16.59 4.17
C GLU A 104 -5.49 17.84 4.74
N ASP A 105 -5.29 17.88 6.06
CA ASP A 105 -4.62 18.97 6.77
C ASP A 105 -3.08 18.87 6.72
N TRP A 106 -2.55 17.75 6.23
CA TRP A 106 -1.11 17.55 6.16
C TRP A 106 -0.51 18.42 5.06
N LYS A 107 0.55 19.15 5.38
CA LYS A 107 1.34 19.88 4.38
C LYS A 107 2.55 19.06 3.99
N ILE A 108 2.57 18.63 2.74
CA ILE A 108 3.65 17.84 2.16
C ILE A 108 4.52 18.76 1.30
N PHE A 109 5.79 18.83 1.63
CA PHE A 109 6.81 19.52 0.86
C PHE A 109 7.59 18.46 0.09
N GLU A 110 7.47 18.49 -1.22
CA GLU A 110 8.08 17.48 -2.09
C GLU A 110 9.57 17.73 -2.30
N ASN A 111 10.33 16.64 -2.45
CA ASN A 111 11.76 16.64 -2.83
C ASN A 111 12.64 17.53 -1.94
N THR A 112 12.42 17.51 -0.64
CA THR A 112 13.20 18.29 0.33
C THR A 112 14.51 17.63 0.72
N HIS A 113 14.65 16.34 0.49
CA HIS A 113 15.83 15.52 0.77
C HIS A 113 15.91 14.34 -0.20
N GLU A 114 17.02 13.64 -0.18
CA GLU A 114 17.25 12.47 -1.01
C GLU A 114 16.27 11.34 -0.66
N ALA A 115 15.69 10.70 -1.69
CA ALA A 115 14.72 9.63 -1.52
C ALA A 115 15.42 8.30 -1.21
N ILE A 116 14.92 7.57 -0.21
CA ILE A 116 15.33 6.19 0.09
C ILE A 116 14.59 5.19 -0.80
N ILE A 117 13.33 5.49 -1.11
CA ILE A 117 12.41 4.68 -1.91
C ILE A 117 11.87 5.53 -3.05
N ASP A 118 11.90 5.02 -4.27
CA ASP A 118 11.29 5.68 -5.42
C ASP A 118 9.76 5.67 -5.34
N LYS A 119 9.14 6.61 -6.02
CA LYS A 119 7.69 6.81 -6.02
C LYS A 119 6.92 5.57 -6.51
N THR A 120 7.42 4.91 -7.55
CA THR A 120 6.78 3.73 -8.15
C THR A 120 6.74 2.56 -7.18
N THR A 121 7.84 2.29 -6.50
CA THR A 121 7.97 1.26 -5.44
C THR A 121 7.04 1.57 -4.27
N TRP A 122 6.98 2.83 -3.83
CA TRP A 122 6.10 3.24 -2.73
C TRP A 122 4.62 3.08 -3.09
N GLU A 123 4.18 3.57 -4.26
CA GLU A 123 2.81 3.44 -4.73
C GLU A 123 2.38 1.98 -4.90
N THR A 124 3.27 1.15 -5.45
CA THR A 124 3.03 -0.29 -5.60
C THR A 124 2.84 -0.96 -4.24
N ALA A 125 3.69 -0.65 -3.26
CA ALA A 125 3.55 -1.16 -1.91
C ALA A 125 2.23 -0.71 -1.27
N GLN A 126 1.77 0.56 -1.47
CA GLN A 126 0.48 1.01 -0.96
C GLN A 126 -0.70 0.29 -1.61
N LYS A 127 -0.66 0.04 -2.94
CA LYS A 127 -1.70 -0.73 -3.65
C LYS A 127 -1.81 -2.15 -3.08
N LEU A 128 -0.68 -2.83 -2.89
CA LEU A 128 -0.64 -4.18 -2.33
C LEU A 128 -1.16 -4.23 -0.88
N ARG A 129 -0.85 -3.24 -0.05
CA ARG A 129 -1.32 -3.15 1.34
C ARG A 129 -2.83 -2.93 1.48
N ARG A 130 -3.49 -2.30 0.51
CA ARG A 130 -4.96 -2.14 0.51
C ARG A 130 -5.70 -3.47 0.40
N THR A 131 -5.02 -4.50 -0.07
CA THR A 131 -5.58 -5.84 -0.19
C THR A 131 -5.28 -6.62 1.10
N ILE A 132 -6.32 -6.91 1.88
CA ILE A 132 -6.19 -7.72 3.09
C ILE A 132 -5.93 -9.17 2.65
N ARG A 133 -4.69 -9.61 2.79
CA ARG A 133 -4.29 -11.00 2.59
C ARG A 133 -4.37 -11.68 3.95
N ARG A 134 -5.37 -12.52 4.15
CA ARG A 134 -5.39 -13.41 5.31
C ARG A 134 -4.44 -14.57 5.00
N GLY A 135 -3.47 -14.80 5.88
CA GLY A 135 -2.63 -15.98 5.82
C GLY A 135 -3.50 -17.22 5.96
N ASP A 136 -3.22 -18.23 5.18
CA ASP A 136 -3.78 -19.57 5.33
C ASP A 136 -3.20 -20.24 6.60
N ARG A 137 -3.83 -21.36 7.06
CA ARG A 137 -3.29 -22.20 8.15
C ARG A 137 -1.82 -22.60 7.89
N ASN A 138 -1.46 -22.78 6.63
CA ASN A 138 -0.09 -23.12 6.20
C ASN A 138 0.84 -21.89 6.05
N LYS A 139 0.40 -20.69 6.46
CA LYS A 139 1.15 -19.41 6.36
C LYS A 139 1.54 -18.99 4.95
N GLU A 140 1.13 -19.69 3.91
CA GLU A 140 1.39 -19.34 2.52
C GLU A 140 0.24 -18.49 1.96
N PRO A 141 0.47 -17.20 1.65
CA PRO A 141 -0.56 -16.40 1.00
C PRO A 141 -0.79 -16.90 -0.43
N ASN A 142 -2.04 -17.08 -0.83
CA ASN A 142 -2.35 -17.36 -2.23
C ASN A 142 -1.94 -16.15 -3.09
N PRO A 143 -1.06 -16.33 -4.10
CA PRO A 143 -0.52 -15.23 -4.91
C PRO A 143 -1.57 -14.42 -5.66
N LEU A 144 -2.73 -15.01 -5.96
CA LEU A 144 -3.82 -14.37 -6.68
C LEU A 144 -4.81 -13.62 -5.78
N THR A 145 -4.57 -13.61 -4.45
CA THR A 145 -5.45 -12.91 -3.51
C THR A 145 -5.49 -11.42 -3.80
N GLY A 146 -6.71 -10.89 -4.03
CA GLY A 146 -6.94 -9.47 -4.32
C GLY A 146 -6.78 -9.07 -5.78
N LEU A 147 -6.44 -10.00 -6.66
CA LEU A 147 -6.35 -9.78 -8.11
C LEU A 147 -7.61 -10.21 -8.87
N LEU A 148 -8.45 -11.07 -8.26
CA LEU A 148 -9.67 -11.57 -8.86
C LEU A 148 -10.89 -10.75 -8.44
N TYR A 149 -11.76 -10.47 -9.40
CA TYR A 149 -12.99 -9.71 -9.21
C TYR A 149 -14.16 -10.44 -9.84
N CYS A 150 -15.33 -10.30 -9.22
CA CYS A 150 -16.57 -10.83 -9.77
C CYS A 150 -16.99 -10.02 -11.00
N SER A 151 -17.30 -10.68 -12.11
CA SER A 151 -17.70 -10.02 -13.37
C SER A 151 -19.05 -9.31 -13.27
N GLU A 152 -19.96 -9.77 -12.40
CA GLU A 152 -21.29 -9.18 -12.26
C GLU A 152 -21.30 -7.98 -11.31
N CYS A 153 -20.71 -8.11 -10.11
CA CYS A 153 -20.82 -7.06 -9.08
C CYS A 153 -19.54 -6.26 -8.88
N GLY A 154 -18.44 -6.58 -9.59
CA GLY A 154 -17.14 -5.92 -9.44
C GLY A 154 -16.46 -6.10 -8.08
N ALA A 155 -17.06 -6.85 -7.15
CA ALA A 155 -16.48 -7.09 -5.85
C ALA A 155 -15.29 -8.04 -5.94
N LYS A 156 -14.31 -7.86 -5.04
CA LYS A 156 -13.16 -8.77 -4.94
C LYS A 156 -13.62 -10.19 -4.61
N MET A 157 -12.93 -11.18 -5.16
CA MET A 157 -13.12 -12.58 -4.80
C MET A 157 -12.11 -12.97 -3.71
N TYR A 158 -12.60 -13.67 -2.69
CA TYR A 158 -11.79 -14.17 -1.60
C TYR A 158 -11.45 -15.64 -1.80
N ASN A 159 -10.20 -16.00 -1.55
CA ASN A 159 -9.82 -17.39 -1.52
C ASN A 159 -10.36 -18.08 -0.26
N GLU A 160 -11.01 -19.21 -0.44
CA GLU A 160 -11.55 -20.06 0.60
C GLU A 160 -10.90 -21.44 0.49
N ARG A 161 -10.09 -21.76 1.50
CA ARG A 161 -9.41 -23.06 1.62
C ARG A 161 -9.96 -23.82 2.82
N SER A 162 -10.17 -25.12 2.63
CA SER A 162 -10.56 -26.05 3.66
C SER A 162 -9.90 -27.39 3.34
N ASP A 163 -9.23 -27.97 4.33
CA ASP A 163 -8.58 -29.29 4.21
C ASP A 163 -9.59 -30.45 4.23
N GLY A 164 -10.88 -30.13 4.22
CA GLY A 164 -11.97 -31.05 4.47
C GLY A 164 -12.29 -31.15 5.96
N ASP A 165 -13.54 -31.44 6.26
CA ASP A 165 -14.01 -31.73 7.63
C ASP A 165 -14.63 -33.14 7.66
N ALA A 166 -15.13 -33.55 8.83
CA ALA A 166 -15.75 -34.87 9.00
C ALA A 166 -16.95 -35.13 8.08
N TYR A 167 -17.57 -34.04 7.57
CA TYR A 167 -18.73 -34.10 6.65
C TYR A 167 -18.31 -33.89 5.19
N HIS A 168 -17.24 -33.10 4.93
CA HIS A 168 -16.75 -32.80 3.60
C HIS A 168 -15.33 -33.33 3.44
N LYS A 169 -15.21 -34.55 2.94
CA LYS A 169 -13.93 -35.28 2.78
C LYS A 169 -13.01 -34.68 1.69
N THR A 170 -13.51 -33.82 0.84
CA THR A 170 -12.72 -33.23 -0.26
C THR A 170 -12.20 -31.86 0.15
N PRO A 171 -10.87 -31.62 0.02
CA PRO A 171 -10.32 -30.29 0.23
C PRO A 171 -10.94 -29.29 -0.76
N LYS A 172 -11.26 -28.10 -0.27
CA LYS A 172 -11.77 -27.00 -1.09
C LYS A 172 -10.69 -25.92 -1.22
N ASP A 173 -10.39 -25.52 -2.43
CA ASP A 173 -9.54 -24.34 -2.71
C ASP A 173 -10.21 -23.56 -3.85
N ASN A 174 -11.03 -22.58 -3.47
CA ASN A 174 -11.86 -21.85 -4.40
C ASN A 174 -11.75 -20.34 -4.16
N TYR A 175 -12.00 -19.55 -5.18
CA TYR A 175 -12.30 -18.13 -5.05
C TYR A 175 -13.81 -17.92 -5.05
N VAL A 176 -14.33 -17.17 -4.08
CA VAL A 176 -15.75 -16.90 -3.88
C VAL A 176 -16.01 -15.40 -3.87
N CYS A 177 -17.10 -14.95 -4.49
CA CYS A 177 -17.49 -13.55 -4.52
C CYS A 177 -17.71 -12.99 -3.10
N ALA A 178 -17.06 -11.86 -2.79
CA ALA A 178 -17.17 -11.22 -1.47
C ALA A 178 -18.58 -10.71 -1.17
N SER A 179 -19.28 -10.17 -2.16
CA SER A 179 -20.64 -9.65 -2.01
C SER A 179 -21.65 -10.76 -1.68
N TYR A 180 -21.56 -11.88 -2.38
CA TYR A 180 -22.37 -13.04 -2.05
C TYR A 180 -22.11 -13.56 -0.63
N ARG A 181 -20.82 -13.73 -0.28
CA ARG A 181 -20.43 -14.24 1.04
C ARG A 181 -20.85 -13.33 2.19
N LYS A 182 -20.77 -12.00 2.00
CA LYS A 182 -21.14 -11.00 3.01
C LYS A 182 -22.61 -10.62 2.98
N LYS A 183 -23.38 -11.11 1.98
CA LYS A 183 -24.78 -10.71 1.73
C LYS A 183 -24.96 -9.19 1.64
N THR A 184 -23.99 -8.48 1.02
CA THR A 184 -24.01 -7.02 0.91
C THR A 184 -24.73 -6.52 -0.31
N THR A 185 -24.88 -7.37 -1.33
CA THR A 185 -25.60 -7.06 -2.58
C THR A 185 -26.42 -8.26 -3.01
N SER A 186 -27.27 -8.09 -4.03
CA SER A 186 -28.08 -9.16 -4.66
C SER A 186 -27.27 -10.09 -5.57
N CYS A 187 -25.94 -10.10 -5.47
CA CYS A 187 -25.10 -10.95 -6.30
C CYS A 187 -25.35 -12.44 -6.00
N THR A 188 -25.46 -13.24 -7.06
CA THR A 188 -25.64 -14.68 -6.97
C THR A 188 -24.35 -15.40 -6.57
N ILE A 189 -24.41 -16.72 -6.38
CA ILE A 189 -23.23 -17.51 -6.00
C ILE A 189 -22.26 -17.60 -7.18
N HIS A 190 -21.09 -17.01 -7.04
CA HIS A 190 -19.98 -17.10 -7.99
C HIS A 190 -18.75 -17.65 -7.28
N PHE A 191 -18.28 -18.79 -7.77
CA PHE A 191 -17.02 -19.37 -7.30
C PHE A 191 -16.26 -19.98 -8.49
N ILE A 192 -14.94 -20.01 -8.35
CA ILE A 192 -14.05 -20.67 -9.30
C ILE A 192 -12.95 -21.39 -8.52
N ARG A 193 -12.55 -22.59 -8.94
CA ARG A 193 -11.46 -23.33 -8.31
C ARG A 193 -10.12 -22.63 -8.57
N THR A 194 -9.26 -22.58 -7.56
CA THR A 194 -7.93 -21.98 -7.67
C THR A 194 -7.08 -22.61 -8.75
N GLU A 195 -7.19 -23.93 -8.93
CA GLU A 195 -6.50 -24.69 -9.96
C GLU A 195 -6.88 -24.19 -11.35
N ILE A 196 -8.19 -24.06 -11.65
CA ILE A 196 -8.66 -23.57 -12.95
C ILE A 196 -8.13 -22.15 -13.25
N VAL A 197 -8.15 -21.27 -12.25
CA VAL A 197 -7.62 -19.91 -12.41
C VAL A 197 -6.13 -19.94 -12.72
N ARG A 198 -5.38 -20.82 -12.04
CA ARG A 198 -3.94 -20.98 -12.27
C ARG A 198 -3.66 -21.46 -13.70
N ASP A 199 -4.40 -22.46 -14.16
CA ASP A 199 -4.24 -23.00 -15.51
C ASP A 199 -4.55 -21.95 -16.58
N LEU A 200 -5.66 -21.23 -16.45
CA LEU A 200 -6.01 -20.13 -17.34
C LEU A 200 -4.92 -19.04 -17.41
N ILE A 201 -4.34 -18.68 -16.27
CA ILE A 201 -3.25 -17.69 -16.21
C ILE A 201 -1.99 -18.25 -16.89
N LEU A 202 -1.65 -19.49 -16.62
CA LEU A 202 -0.48 -20.14 -17.24
C LEU A 202 -0.62 -20.22 -18.75
N ASP A 203 -1.80 -20.58 -19.25
CA ASP A 203 -2.04 -20.66 -20.68
C ASP A 203 -2.01 -19.25 -21.33
N ALA A 204 -2.59 -18.25 -20.68
CA ALA A 204 -2.50 -16.87 -21.14
C ALA A 204 -1.04 -16.39 -21.20
N LEU A 205 -0.23 -16.67 -20.17
CA LEU A 205 1.20 -16.33 -20.12
C LEU A 205 2.00 -17.07 -21.21
N ARG A 206 1.73 -18.35 -21.44
CA ARG A 206 2.36 -19.13 -22.49
C ARG A 206 2.05 -18.56 -23.88
N ASN A 207 0.77 -18.22 -24.13
CA ASN A 207 0.34 -17.62 -25.39
C ASN A 207 1.04 -16.27 -25.63
N VAL A 208 1.09 -15.40 -24.62
CA VAL A 208 1.77 -14.12 -24.71
C VAL A 208 3.28 -14.33 -24.95
N ALA A 209 3.92 -15.26 -24.22
CA ALA A 209 5.33 -15.54 -24.38
C ALA A 209 5.66 -16.12 -25.78
N THR A 210 4.78 -16.98 -26.31
CA THR A 210 4.92 -17.53 -27.66
C THR A 210 4.78 -16.44 -28.72
N TYR A 211 3.77 -15.59 -28.59
CA TYR A 211 3.59 -14.42 -29.46
C TYR A 211 4.78 -13.47 -29.42
N ALA A 212 5.25 -13.11 -28.22
CA ALA A 212 6.39 -12.23 -28.04
C ALA A 212 7.69 -12.77 -28.65
N ARG A 213 7.87 -14.10 -28.60
CA ARG A 213 9.04 -14.75 -29.25
C ARG A 213 8.95 -14.78 -30.76
N ALA A 214 7.74 -15.02 -31.29
CA ALA A 214 7.51 -15.09 -32.72
C ALA A 214 7.51 -13.71 -33.39
N ASN A 215 7.04 -12.68 -32.70
CA ASN A 215 6.80 -11.33 -33.25
C ASN A 215 7.40 -10.26 -32.33
N LYS A 216 8.71 -10.28 -32.11
CA LYS A 216 9.41 -9.45 -31.15
C LYS A 216 9.18 -7.95 -31.38
N GLU A 217 9.34 -7.49 -32.62
CA GLU A 217 9.20 -6.07 -32.98
C GLU A 217 7.77 -5.57 -32.82
N ASP A 218 6.78 -6.34 -33.26
CA ASP A 218 5.37 -6.01 -33.08
C ASP A 218 4.96 -6.00 -31.61
N PHE A 219 5.49 -6.93 -30.82
CA PHE A 219 5.24 -6.98 -29.37
C PHE A 219 5.84 -5.79 -28.64
N GLU A 220 7.07 -5.37 -28.98
CA GLU A 220 7.68 -4.17 -28.42
C GLU A 220 6.88 -2.91 -28.76
N GLN A 221 6.39 -2.78 -30.00
CA GLN A 221 5.54 -1.65 -30.40
C GLN A 221 4.21 -1.66 -29.64
N LEU A 222 3.57 -2.81 -29.49
CA LEU A 222 2.31 -2.96 -28.75
C LEU A 222 2.48 -2.56 -27.27
N VAL A 223 3.56 -2.97 -26.63
CA VAL A 223 3.89 -2.60 -25.25
C VAL A 223 4.14 -1.11 -25.12
N MET A 224 4.89 -0.50 -26.05
CA MET A 224 5.13 0.95 -26.05
C MET A 224 3.84 1.74 -26.24
N GLN A 225 2.97 1.33 -27.16
CA GLN A 225 1.66 1.97 -27.38
C GLN A 225 0.77 1.89 -26.17
N THR A 226 0.59 0.70 -25.59
CA THR A 226 -0.24 0.52 -24.39
C THR A 226 0.27 1.32 -23.20
N THR A 227 1.59 1.42 -23.03
CA THR A 227 2.20 2.20 -21.95
C THR A 227 1.98 3.71 -22.20
N SER A 228 2.12 4.18 -23.43
CA SER A 228 1.89 5.60 -23.79
C SER A 228 0.43 5.99 -23.59
N ASP A 229 -0.51 5.13 -23.97
CA ASP A 229 -1.95 5.37 -23.82
C ASP A 229 -2.41 5.32 -22.35
N ALA A 230 -1.85 4.44 -21.55
CA ALA A 230 -2.06 4.44 -20.11
C ALA A 230 -1.56 5.74 -19.47
N ARG A 231 -0.38 6.24 -19.89
CA ARG A 231 0.18 7.50 -19.41
C ARG A 231 -0.67 8.70 -19.84
N LYS A 232 -1.15 8.74 -21.08
CA LYS A 232 -2.07 9.79 -21.59
C LYS A 232 -3.37 9.81 -20.80
N ARG A 233 -4.01 8.66 -20.54
CA ARG A 233 -5.24 8.57 -19.74
C ARG A 233 -5.02 9.05 -18.32
N SER A 234 -3.91 8.67 -17.68
CA SER A 234 -3.55 9.13 -16.34
C SER A 234 -3.35 10.64 -16.28
N LEU A 235 -2.67 11.24 -17.26
CA LEU A 235 -2.49 12.68 -17.36
C LEU A 235 -3.81 13.42 -17.59
N GLN A 236 -4.69 12.88 -18.42
CA GLN A 236 -6.01 13.48 -18.69
C GLN A 236 -6.90 13.42 -17.45
N SER A 237 -6.92 12.30 -16.73
CA SER A 237 -7.62 12.17 -15.45
C SER A 237 -7.09 13.16 -14.40
N GLY A 238 -5.77 13.31 -14.31
CA GLY A 238 -5.14 14.28 -13.41
C GLY A 238 -5.50 15.73 -13.74
N ARG A 239 -5.57 16.11 -15.04
CA ARG A 239 -6.02 17.44 -15.47
C ARG A 239 -7.47 17.70 -15.10
N THR A 240 -8.37 16.74 -15.34
CA THR A 240 -9.79 16.89 -15.01
C THR A 240 -10.02 17.08 -13.50
N GLU A 241 -9.26 16.36 -12.67
CA GLU A 241 -9.34 16.52 -11.22
C GLU A 241 -8.78 17.86 -10.75
N LEU A 242 -7.69 18.34 -11.36
CA LEU A 242 -7.11 19.64 -11.09
C LEU A 242 -8.11 20.77 -11.43
N ASP A 243 -8.76 20.71 -12.60
CA ASP A 243 -9.78 21.66 -13.01
C ASP A 243 -10.97 21.68 -12.04
N ARG A 244 -11.39 20.50 -11.55
CA ARG A 244 -12.44 20.39 -10.55
C ARG A 244 -12.07 21.07 -9.23
N ILE A 245 -10.84 20.83 -8.76
CA ILE A 245 -10.32 21.44 -7.52
C ILE A 245 -10.24 22.97 -7.69
N MET A 246 -9.71 23.45 -8.82
CA MET A 246 -9.62 24.90 -9.09
C MET A 246 -10.99 25.57 -9.11
N ARG A 247 -12.00 24.98 -9.75
CA ARG A 247 -13.39 25.50 -9.72
C ARG A 247 -13.90 25.57 -8.29
N ARG A 248 -13.68 24.50 -7.50
CA ARG A 248 -14.14 24.49 -6.09
C ARG A 248 -13.43 25.52 -5.23
N THR A 249 -12.15 25.76 -5.45
CA THR A 249 -11.40 26.83 -4.77
C THR A 249 -11.96 28.20 -5.10
N ASN A 250 -12.19 28.50 -6.38
CA ASN A 250 -12.77 29.76 -6.79
C ASN A 250 -14.19 29.99 -6.24
N GLU A 251 -15.03 28.93 -6.15
CA GLU A 251 -16.35 29.01 -5.49
C GLU A 251 -16.21 29.36 -4.01
N LEU A 252 -15.26 28.74 -3.31
CA LEU A 252 -15.03 29.02 -1.89
C LEU A 252 -14.48 30.42 -1.66
N ASP A 253 -13.57 30.89 -2.50
CA ASP A 253 -13.05 32.26 -2.44
C ASP A 253 -14.18 33.30 -2.64
N THR A 254 -15.07 33.04 -3.60
CA THR A 254 -16.23 33.90 -3.85
C THR A 254 -17.19 33.92 -2.65
N LEU A 255 -17.41 32.77 -2.01
CA LEU A 255 -18.26 32.69 -0.81
C LEU A 255 -17.61 33.37 0.38
N LEU A 256 -16.30 33.24 0.56
CA LEU A 256 -15.56 33.95 1.60
C LEU A 256 -15.62 35.47 1.39
N GLN A 257 -15.45 35.94 0.16
CA GLN A 257 -15.56 37.36 -0.14
C GLN A 257 -16.94 37.91 0.19
N LYS A 258 -18.02 37.22 -0.18
CA LYS A 258 -19.39 37.60 0.19
C LYS A 258 -19.62 37.63 1.70
N LEU A 259 -19.10 36.62 2.43
CA LEU A 259 -19.17 36.60 3.89
C LEU A 259 -18.45 37.79 4.55
N TYR A 260 -17.29 38.19 3.99
CA TYR A 260 -16.59 39.39 4.46
C TYR A 260 -17.36 40.69 4.17
N GLU A 261 -17.98 40.80 3.00
CA GLU A 261 -18.80 41.93 2.62
C GLU A 261 -20.06 42.05 3.52
N ASP A 262 -20.71 40.91 3.80
CA ASP A 262 -21.90 40.86 4.69
C ASP A 262 -21.56 41.12 6.17
N TYR A 263 -20.32 40.93 6.60
CA TYR A 263 -19.88 41.16 7.99
C TYR A 263 -19.29 42.57 8.21
N ALA A 264 -18.98 43.27 7.13
CA ALA A 264 -18.41 44.62 7.15
C ALA A 264 -19.46 45.73 7.06
N LEU A 265 -20.75 45.40 6.94
CA LEU A 265 -21.93 46.25 7.05
C LEU A 265 -22.58 46.10 8.44
#